data_4c16dd81bcaebdbdf55fbbe6b92ebed0
#
_entry.id   4c16dd81bcaebdbdf55fbbe6b92ebed0
#
_cell.length_a   1.000
_cell.length_b   1.000
_cell.length_c   1.000
_cell.angle_alpha   90.00
_cell.angle_beta   90.00
_cell.angle_gamma   90.00
#
_symmetry.space_group_name_H-M   'P 1'
#
loop_
_entity.id
_entity.type
_entity.pdbx_description
1 polymer ?
#
loop_
_entity_poly.entity_id
_entity_poly.type
_entity_poly.pdbx_seq_one_letter_code
_entity_poly.pdbx_strand_id
1 'polypeptide(L)'
;LLDVRRTAAALIAVALSAALIAFAFIVSDSYTTRMQADARLSLGGADAVVVPARPSEGGGPLDDAVIARLSDLDGVASVRGEHMDILRLDLPEQLTRAVGSVVLAQDVPALSERTTLTAGRLPQGPGEVAIDTTLAKQQELGVGDVIRLKNTDDDIRTSPTVVGIVSPGPDAGLDSSTGGAVYATVDQLAAMGARTAYHRLYVDAEPGVSTGDLVSEVEQVVHAVQPAASVVDADTAVAQRAAASQSGGTMIATLLNLLAPVCAVVSAIVIATTFTALVARQ
;
A
#
# COMPACT_ATOMS: atom_id res chain seq x y z
N LEU A 1 -4.55 57.44 9.07
CA LEU A 1 -4.78 56.25 9.93
C LEU A 1 -5.59 55.14 9.24
N LEU A 2 -6.60 55.48 8.40
CA LEU A 2 -7.42 54.50 7.66
C LEU A 2 -6.61 53.82 6.53
N ASP A 3 -5.65 54.49 5.91
CA ASP A 3 -4.85 53.96 4.81
C ASP A 3 -3.84 52.93 5.31
N VAL A 4 -3.18 53.18 6.45
CA VAL A 4 -2.24 52.24 7.04
C VAL A 4 -2.91 50.90 7.43
N ARG A 5 -4.14 50.97 7.95
CA ARG A 5 -4.88 49.76 8.29
C ARG A 5 -5.30 48.93 7.07
N ARG A 6 -5.66 49.58 5.94
CA ARG A 6 -6.03 48.89 4.70
C ARG A 6 -4.81 48.26 4.03
N THR A 7 -3.67 48.98 3.99
CA THR A 7 -2.43 48.46 3.45
C THR A 7 -1.91 47.27 4.29
N ALA A 8 -1.98 47.39 5.60
CA ALA A 8 -1.63 46.29 6.49
C ALA A 8 -2.55 45.05 6.29
N ALA A 9 -3.84 45.23 6.13
CA ALA A 9 -4.78 44.13 5.85
C ALA A 9 -4.46 43.43 4.51
N ALA A 10 -4.13 44.20 3.46
CA ALA A 10 -3.73 43.63 2.17
C ALA A 10 -2.42 42.84 2.25
N LEU A 11 -1.42 43.36 2.96
CA LEU A 11 -0.14 42.67 3.19
C LEU A 11 -0.34 41.36 3.99
N ILE A 12 -1.18 41.39 5.02
CA ILE A 12 -1.52 40.19 5.81
C ILE A 12 -2.22 39.15 4.93
N ALA A 13 -3.17 39.56 4.09
CA ALA A 13 -3.87 38.65 3.19
C ALA A 13 -2.91 37.97 2.19
N VAL A 14 -1.99 38.74 1.58
CA VAL A 14 -0.98 38.20 0.68
C VAL A 14 -0.04 37.24 1.42
N ALA A 15 0.43 37.62 2.59
CA ALA A 15 1.32 36.77 3.41
C ALA A 15 0.64 35.47 3.82
N LEU A 16 -0.63 35.52 4.23
CA LEU A 16 -1.41 34.32 4.56
C LEU A 16 -1.62 33.41 3.34
N SER A 17 -1.91 33.97 2.18
CA SER A 17 -2.07 33.20 0.96
C SER A 17 -0.75 32.52 0.53
N ALA A 18 0.37 33.25 0.60
CA ALA A 18 1.69 32.68 0.30
C ALA A 18 2.08 31.58 1.31
N ALA A 19 1.78 31.79 2.60
CA ALA A 19 2.01 30.79 3.63
C ALA A 19 1.17 29.53 3.42
N LEU A 20 -0.10 29.67 3.01
CA LEU A 20 -1.00 28.54 2.71
C LEU A 20 -0.49 27.72 1.50
N ILE A 21 -0.05 28.41 0.46
CA ILE A 21 0.52 27.75 -0.73
C ILE A 21 1.80 27.00 -0.35
N ALA A 22 2.72 27.63 0.38
CA ALA A 22 3.95 27.01 0.85
C ALA A 22 3.67 25.81 1.76
N PHE A 23 2.70 25.93 2.67
CA PHE A 23 2.27 24.83 3.53
C PHE A 23 1.73 23.65 2.72
N ALA A 24 0.88 23.91 1.70
CA ALA A 24 0.35 22.88 0.83
C ALA A 24 1.46 22.11 0.10
N PHE A 25 2.46 22.80 -0.41
CA PHE A 25 3.64 22.17 -1.05
C PHE A 25 4.45 21.35 -0.06
N ILE A 26 4.73 21.86 1.14
CA ILE A 26 5.49 21.14 2.16
C ILE A 26 4.76 19.86 2.60
N VAL A 27 3.45 19.95 2.81
CA VAL A 27 2.63 18.77 3.18
C VAL A 27 2.61 17.75 2.05
N SER A 28 2.43 18.19 0.80
CA SER A 28 2.43 17.31 -0.37
C SER A 28 3.78 16.61 -0.56
N ASP A 29 4.88 17.33 -0.45
CA ASP A 29 6.23 16.79 -0.59
C ASP A 29 6.57 15.81 0.56
N SER A 30 6.24 16.18 1.79
CA SER A 30 6.42 15.31 2.96
C SER A 30 5.61 14.02 2.88
N TYR A 31 4.38 14.11 2.34
CA TYR A 31 3.52 12.95 2.12
C TYR A 31 4.10 12.02 1.05
N THR A 32 4.52 12.57 -0.09
CA THR A 32 5.13 11.81 -1.18
C THR A 32 6.42 11.12 -0.74
N THR A 33 7.28 11.83 -0.02
CA THR A 33 8.54 11.28 0.50
C THR A 33 8.29 10.12 1.47
N ARG A 34 7.31 10.25 2.36
CA ARG A 34 6.92 9.16 3.25
C ARG A 34 6.38 7.95 2.48
N MET A 35 5.48 8.16 1.52
CA MET A 35 4.94 7.08 0.68
C MET A 35 6.05 6.32 -0.07
N GLN A 36 7.04 7.03 -0.59
CA GLN A 36 8.19 6.40 -1.25
C GLN A 36 9.08 5.64 -0.26
N ALA A 37 9.33 6.19 0.93
CA ALA A 37 10.10 5.50 1.96
C ALA A 37 9.38 4.23 2.44
N ASP A 38 8.08 4.32 2.68
CA ASP A 38 7.26 3.18 3.07
C ASP A 38 7.21 2.11 1.96
N ALA A 39 7.05 2.53 0.70
CA ALA A 39 7.11 1.63 -0.45
C ALA A 39 8.48 0.94 -0.60
N ARG A 40 9.59 1.63 -0.37
CA ARG A 40 10.93 1.02 -0.36
C ARG A 40 11.10 -0.01 0.75
N LEU A 41 10.64 0.31 1.96
CA LEU A 41 10.66 -0.64 3.06
C LEU A 41 9.84 -1.89 2.74
N SER A 42 8.75 -1.74 1.96
CA SER A 42 7.91 -2.86 1.57
C SER A 42 8.58 -3.82 0.60
N LEU A 43 9.55 -3.37 -0.17
CA LEU A 43 10.31 -4.24 -1.07
C LEU A 43 11.37 -5.07 -0.34
N GLY A 44 11.71 -4.72 0.92
CA GLY A 44 12.68 -5.46 1.73
C GLY A 44 14.07 -5.52 1.09
N GLY A 45 14.45 -4.48 0.32
CA GLY A 45 15.75 -4.41 -0.35
C GLY A 45 15.83 -5.12 -1.70
N ALA A 46 14.71 -5.65 -2.23
CA ALA A 46 14.71 -6.29 -3.54
C ALA A 46 15.14 -5.34 -4.66
N ASP A 47 15.89 -5.86 -5.65
CA ASP A 47 16.36 -5.14 -6.82
C ASP A 47 15.36 -5.21 -7.98
N ALA A 48 14.60 -6.32 -8.08
CA ALA A 48 13.53 -6.48 -9.04
C ALA A 48 12.27 -7.09 -8.39
N VAL A 49 11.12 -6.74 -8.96
CA VAL A 49 9.80 -7.20 -8.50
C VAL A 49 9.01 -7.79 -9.67
N VAL A 50 8.51 -9.01 -9.47
CA VAL A 50 7.61 -9.67 -10.41
C VAL A 50 6.17 -9.49 -9.92
N VAL A 51 5.34 -8.92 -10.76
CA VAL A 51 3.89 -8.78 -10.54
C VAL A 51 3.17 -9.71 -11.51
N PRO A 52 2.42 -10.70 -11.01
CA PRO A 52 1.68 -11.62 -11.85
C PRO A 52 0.71 -10.91 -12.78
N ALA A 53 0.45 -11.53 -13.92
CA ALA A 53 -0.66 -11.16 -14.79
C ALA A 53 -2.01 -11.33 -14.08
N ARG A 54 -3.01 -10.58 -14.50
CA ARG A 54 -4.38 -10.79 -14.01
C ARG A 54 -4.88 -12.18 -14.46
N PRO A 55 -5.73 -12.83 -13.66
CA PRO A 55 -6.27 -14.14 -14.04
C PRO A 55 -6.94 -14.19 -15.43
N SER A 56 -7.50 -13.05 -15.88
CA SER A 56 -8.12 -12.89 -17.19
C SER A 56 -7.12 -12.83 -18.36
N GLU A 57 -5.84 -12.59 -18.08
CA GLU A 57 -4.79 -12.44 -19.10
C GLU A 57 -4.10 -13.76 -19.42
N GLY A 58 -4.41 -14.82 -18.66
CA GLY A 58 -3.90 -16.18 -18.85
C GLY A 58 -2.46 -16.35 -18.36
N GLY A 59 -1.97 -17.58 -18.45
CA GLY A 59 -0.65 -18.01 -18.00
C GLY A 59 -0.74 -18.98 -16.83
N GLY A 60 0.39 -19.66 -16.53
CA GLY A 60 0.52 -20.54 -15.36
C GLY A 60 0.69 -19.76 -14.07
N PRO A 61 0.53 -20.43 -12.92
CA PRO A 61 0.77 -19.78 -11.62
C PRO A 61 2.26 -19.46 -11.44
N LEU A 62 2.54 -18.38 -10.72
CA LEU A 62 3.87 -18.16 -10.15
C LEU A 62 3.94 -19.02 -8.88
N ASP A 63 4.66 -20.13 -8.98
CA ASP A 63 4.78 -21.15 -7.93
C ASP A 63 6.25 -21.39 -7.55
N ASP A 64 6.50 -22.36 -6.67
CA ASP A 64 7.82 -22.74 -6.23
C ASP A 64 8.75 -23.16 -7.39
N ALA A 65 8.19 -23.70 -8.50
CA ALA A 65 8.98 -24.07 -9.66
C ALA A 65 9.51 -22.83 -10.39
N VAL A 66 8.77 -21.72 -10.38
CA VAL A 66 9.27 -20.45 -10.91
C VAL A 66 10.33 -19.87 -9.98
N ILE A 67 10.13 -19.91 -8.66
CA ILE A 67 11.16 -19.48 -7.70
C ILE A 67 12.46 -20.26 -7.88
N ALA A 68 12.38 -21.58 -8.00
CA ALA A 68 13.57 -22.41 -8.21
C ALA A 68 14.33 -22.01 -9.47
N ARG A 69 13.62 -21.80 -10.60
CA ARG A 69 14.26 -21.35 -11.86
C ARG A 69 14.90 -19.97 -11.75
N LEU A 70 14.24 -19.04 -11.04
CA LEU A 70 14.80 -17.70 -10.81
C LEU A 70 16.02 -17.76 -9.90
N SER A 71 16.02 -18.63 -8.89
CA SER A 71 17.14 -18.81 -7.97
C SER A 71 18.36 -19.49 -8.63
N ASP A 72 18.15 -20.19 -9.75
CA ASP A 72 19.22 -20.83 -10.54
C ASP A 72 19.84 -19.87 -11.57
N LEU A 73 19.34 -18.63 -11.71
CA LEU A 73 19.93 -17.65 -12.62
C LEU A 73 21.23 -17.09 -12.08
N ASP A 74 22.19 -16.90 -12.96
CA ASP A 74 23.44 -16.21 -12.64
C ASP A 74 23.12 -14.76 -12.22
N GLY A 75 23.73 -14.31 -11.13
CA GLY A 75 23.52 -12.94 -10.63
C GLY A 75 22.29 -12.74 -9.74
N VAL A 76 21.51 -13.78 -9.44
CA VAL A 76 20.44 -13.77 -8.46
C VAL A 76 20.96 -14.25 -7.10
N ALA A 77 20.92 -13.37 -6.09
CA ALA A 77 21.33 -13.71 -4.74
C ALA A 77 20.21 -14.44 -3.97
N SER A 78 18.96 -13.98 -4.10
CA SER A 78 17.81 -14.61 -3.47
C SER A 78 16.49 -14.28 -4.19
N VAL A 79 15.49 -15.16 -4.03
CA VAL A 79 14.13 -14.94 -4.48
C VAL A 79 13.18 -15.19 -3.33
N ARG A 80 12.28 -14.22 -3.08
CA ARG A 80 11.26 -14.31 -2.04
C ARG A 80 9.88 -14.20 -2.66
N GLY A 81 8.96 -15.07 -2.27
CA GLY A 81 7.57 -15.00 -2.69
C GLY A 81 6.67 -14.44 -1.60
N GLU A 82 5.62 -13.76 -1.98
CA GLU A 82 4.57 -13.25 -1.10
C GLU A 82 3.23 -13.86 -1.51
N HIS A 83 2.55 -14.51 -0.55
CA HIS A 83 1.20 -14.99 -0.74
C HIS A 83 0.21 -13.96 -0.21
N MET A 84 -0.75 -13.59 -1.03
CA MET A 84 -1.82 -12.68 -0.65
C MET A 84 -3.12 -13.03 -1.34
N ASP A 85 -4.20 -13.07 -0.58
CA ASP A 85 -5.55 -13.22 -1.13
C ASP A 85 -6.55 -12.40 -0.31
N ILE A 86 -7.77 -12.31 -0.83
CA ILE A 86 -8.86 -11.56 -0.21
C ILE A 86 -9.88 -12.55 0.34
N LEU A 87 -10.09 -12.51 1.65
CA LEU A 87 -11.14 -13.25 2.33
C LEU A 87 -12.21 -12.29 2.87
N ARG A 88 -13.29 -12.85 3.37
CA ARG A 88 -14.34 -12.10 4.07
C ARG A 88 -14.55 -12.63 5.46
N LEU A 89 -14.95 -11.74 6.35
CA LEU A 89 -15.52 -12.18 7.63
C LEU A 89 -16.85 -12.89 7.36
N ASP A 90 -17.05 -14.05 7.98
CA ASP A 90 -18.33 -14.77 7.91
C ASP A 90 -19.34 -14.14 8.88
N LEU A 91 -19.93 -13.04 8.41
CA LEU A 91 -20.90 -12.22 9.12
C LEU A 91 -22.33 -12.52 8.63
N PRO A 92 -23.37 -12.17 9.42
CA PRO A 92 -24.75 -12.16 8.93
C PRO A 92 -24.88 -11.41 7.61
N GLU A 93 -25.74 -11.89 6.72
CA GLU A 93 -25.83 -11.41 5.32
C GLU A 93 -26.03 -9.90 5.20
N GLN A 94 -26.73 -9.28 6.14
CA GLN A 94 -26.95 -7.82 6.20
C GLN A 94 -25.65 -7.04 6.43
N LEU A 95 -24.68 -7.63 7.12
CA LEU A 95 -23.39 -7.03 7.47
C LEU A 95 -22.27 -7.40 6.49
N THR A 96 -22.45 -8.43 5.68
CA THR A 96 -21.44 -8.91 4.72
C THR A 96 -21.11 -7.88 3.64
N ARG A 97 -22.01 -6.93 3.38
CA ARG A 97 -21.79 -5.82 2.43
C ARG A 97 -21.20 -4.58 3.08
N ALA A 98 -21.01 -4.59 4.40
CA ALA A 98 -20.42 -3.46 5.11
C ALA A 98 -18.93 -3.30 4.76
N VAL A 99 -18.49 -2.07 4.74
CA VAL A 99 -17.05 -1.74 4.71
C VAL A 99 -16.40 -2.37 5.94
N GLY A 100 -15.28 -3.07 5.75
CA GLY A 100 -14.60 -3.76 6.84
C GLY A 100 -14.94 -5.26 6.98
N SER A 101 -15.84 -5.81 6.13
CA SER A 101 -16.05 -7.27 6.04
C SER A 101 -14.99 -7.99 5.19
N VAL A 102 -14.23 -7.24 4.43
CA VAL A 102 -13.14 -7.75 3.58
C VAL A 102 -11.85 -7.71 4.38
N VAL A 103 -11.14 -8.82 4.43
CA VAL A 103 -9.84 -8.93 5.10
C VAL A 103 -8.79 -9.41 4.12
N LEU A 104 -7.57 -8.92 4.28
CA LEU A 104 -6.43 -9.34 3.51
C LEU A 104 -5.79 -10.54 4.19
N ALA A 105 -5.68 -11.66 3.49
CA ALA A 105 -4.99 -12.85 3.98
C ALA A 105 -3.58 -12.90 3.40
N GLN A 106 -2.58 -12.98 4.28
CA GLN A 106 -1.16 -12.96 3.92
C GLN A 106 -0.40 -14.06 4.65
N ASP A 107 0.75 -14.46 4.11
CA ASP A 107 1.63 -15.41 4.76
C ASP A 107 2.49 -14.77 5.87
N VAL A 108 2.97 -15.60 6.79
CA VAL A 108 3.80 -15.15 7.93
C VAL A 108 5.15 -14.56 7.48
N PRO A 109 5.86 -15.10 6.47
CA PRO A 109 7.10 -14.52 5.97
C PRO A 109 6.97 -13.06 5.52
N ALA A 110 5.80 -12.65 5.02
CA ALA A 110 5.55 -11.24 4.69
C ALA A 110 5.60 -10.29 5.90
N LEU A 111 5.52 -10.83 7.12
CA LEU A 111 5.53 -10.09 8.39
C LEU A 111 6.93 -9.75 8.91
N SER A 112 7.95 -10.55 8.59
CA SER A 112 9.17 -10.66 9.40
C SER A 112 9.98 -9.39 9.59
N GLU A 113 9.92 -8.44 8.66
CA GLU A 113 10.71 -7.20 8.73
C GLU A 113 9.89 -5.93 8.98
N ARG A 114 8.58 -6.00 8.84
CA ARG A 114 7.69 -4.81 8.77
C ARG A 114 6.67 -4.74 9.87
N THR A 115 6.51 -5.81 10.61
CA THR A 115 5.40 -5.97 11.53
C THR A 115 5.90 -6.20 12.95
N THR A 116 5.34 -5.46 13.90
CA THR A 116 5.64 -5.64 15.31
C THR A 116 4.57 -6.50 15.98
N LEU A 117 4.97 -7.61 16.59
CA LEU A 117 4.07 -8.40 17.41
C LEU A 117 3.67 -7.60 18.67
N THR A 118 2.37 -7.35 18.79
CA THR A 118 1.80 -6.54 19.89
C THR A 118 1.32 -7.41 21.05
N ALA A 119 0.79 -8.61 20.73
CA ALA A 119 0.34 -9.58 21.71
C ALA A 119 0.42 -11.01 21.17
N GLY A 120 0.61 -12.00 22.03
CA GLY A 120 0.66 -13.40 21.67
C GLY A 120 1.91 -13.83 20.92
N ARG A 121 1.78 -14.63 19.87
CA ARG A 121 2.86 -15.17 19.05
C ARG A 121 2.44 -15.23 17.57
N LEU A 122 3.39 -15.44 16.67
CA LEU A 122 3.08 -15.72 15.26
C LEU A 122 2.51 -17.12 15.09
N PRO A 123 1.63 -17.34 14.08
CA PRO A 123 1.10 -18.65 13.73
C PRO A 123 2.22 -19.62 13.34
N GLN A 124 2.11 -20.87 13.75
CA GLN A 124 3.08 -21.92 13.48
C GLN A 124 2.49 -23.15 12.80
N GLY A 125 1.17 -23.24 12.67
CA GLY A 125 0.52 -24.40 12.10
C GLY A 125 -0.95 -24.19 11.76
N PRO A 126 -1.61 -25.28 11.37
CA PRO A 126 -3.02 -25.24 10.98
C PRO A 126 -3.93 -24.81 12.13
N GLY A 127 -5.01 -24.12 11.78
CA GLY A 127 -5.98 -23.60 12.75
C GLY A 127 -5.54 -22.34 13.49
N GLU A 128 -4.37 -21.78 13.18
CA GLU A 128 -3.83 -20.60 13.83
C GLU A 128 -3.71 -19.44 12.88
N VAL A 129 -4.05 -18.23 13.36
CA VAL A 129 -3.84 -16.97 12.64
C VAL A 129 -3.34 -15.88 13.58
N ALA A 130 -2.60 -14.92 13.04
CA ALA A 130 -2.44 -13.61 13.67
C ALA A 130 -3.34 -12.61 12.93
N ILE A 131 -3.79 -11.58 13.63
CA ILE A 131 -4.59 -10.50 13.05
C ILE A 131 -3.94 -9.16 13.30
N ASP A 132 -4.21 -8.18 12.45
CA ASP A 132 -3.71 -6.85 12.70
C ASP A 132 -4.49 -6.11 13.80
N THR A 133 -3.90 -5.04 14.31
CA THR A 133 -4.52 -4.21 15.36
C THR A 133 -5.81 -3.53 14.90
N THR A 134 -6.01 -3.33 13.59
CA THR A 134 -7.22 -2.73 13.03
C THR A 134 -8.37 -3.72 13.11
N LEU A 135 -8.16 -4.95 12.62
CA LEU A 135 -9.14 -6.02 12.68
C LEU A 135 -9.46 -6.40 14.12
N ALA A 136 -8.44 -6.50 14.98
CA ALA A 136 -8.62 -6.78 16.42
C ALA A 136 -9.54 -5.76 17.08
N LYS A 137 -9.36 -4.47 16.82
CA LYS A 137 -10.21 -3.40 17.37
C LYS A 137 -11.61 -3.39 16.78
N GLN A 138 -11.73 -3.56 15.45
CA GLN A 138 -13.04 -3.48 14.78
C GLN A 138 -13.95 -4.65 15.14
N GLN A 139 -13.38 -5.82 15.37
CA GLN A 139 -14.14 -7.05 15.69
C GLN A 139 -14.08 -7.42 17.18
N GLU A 140 -13.45 -6.58 18.00
CA GLU A 140 -13.27 -6.81 19.45
C GLU A 140 -12.62 -8.17 19.75
N LEU A 141 -11.63 -8.57 18.92
CA LEU A 141 -10.94 -9.86 19.02
C LEU A 141 -9.64 -9.74 19.80
N GLY A 142 -9.37 -10.71 20.66
CA GLY A 142 -8.14 -10.90 21.41
C GLY A 142 -7.42 -12.20 21.07
N VAL A 143 -6.24 -12.41 21.67
CA VAL A 143 -5.54 -13.70 21.58
C VAL A 143 -6.34 -14.76 22.29
N GLY A 144 -6.58 -15.89 21.61
CA GLY A 144 -7.42 -17.00 22.05
C GLY A 144 -8.83 -17.01 21.46
N ASP A 145 -9.28 -15.92 20.86
CA ASP A 145 -10.58 -15.86 20.21
C ASP A 145 -10.57 -16.56 18.86
N VAL A 146 -11.76 -16.89 18.37
CA VAL A 146 -11.96 -17.54 17.07
C VAL A 146 -12.49 -16.51 16.07
N ILE A 147 -11.78 -16.35 14.96
CA ILE A 147 -12.24 -15.54 13.85
C ILE A 147 -12.91 -16.42 12.80
N ARG A 148 -14.10 -16.02 12.31
CA ARG A 148 -14.79 -16.73 11.24
C ARG A 148 -14.52 -16.08 9.91
N LEU A 149 -13.95 -16.86 8.99
CA LEU A 149 -13.55 -16.42 7.66
C LEU A 149 -14.26 -17.21 6.59
N LYS A 150 -14.55 -16.57 5.48
CA LYS A 150 -15.16 -17.15 4.30
C LYS A 150 -14.38 -16.74 3.06
N ASN A 151 -14.00 -17.75 2.24
CA ASN A 151 -13.65 -17.51 0.85
C ASN A 151 -14.94 -17.48 0.02
N THR A 152 -15.15 -16.43 -0.76
CA THR A 152 -16.37 -16.27 -1.56
C THR A 152 -16.35 -17.03 -2.88
N ASP A 153 -15.17 -17.35 -3.38
CA ASP A 153 -15.02 -18.02 -4.67
C ASP A 153 -15.38 -19.51 -4.56
N ASP A 154 -14.94 -20.16 -3.47
CA ASP A 154 -15.14 -21.61 -3.25
C ASP A 154 -16.15 -21.93 -2.13
N ASP A 155 -16.78 -20.93 -1.53
CA ASP A 155 -17.66 -21.05 -0.34
C ASP A 155 -17.02 -21.77 0.87
N ILE A 156 -15.68 -21.78 0.93
CA ILE A 156 -14.93 -22.38 2.04
C ILE A 156 -15.07 -21.49 3.27
N ARG A 157 -15.49 -22.09 4.39
CA ARG A 157 -15.65 -21.42 5.69
C ARG A 157 -14.70 -22.02 6.69
N THR A 158 -13.97 -21.20 7.39
CA THR A 158 -13.00 -21.60 8.41
C THR A 158 -13.14 -20.77 9.67
N SER A 159 -12.67 -21.34 10.77
CA SER A 159 -12.76 -20.70 12.09
C SER A 159 -11.44 -20.85 12.84
N PRO A 160 -10.34 -20.27 12.35
CA PRO A 160 -9.06 -20.38 13.03
C PRO A 160 -9.03 -19.58 14.34
N THR A 161 -8.11 -19.95 15.23
CA THR A 161 -7.87 -19.27 16.50
C THR A 161 -6.85 -18.16 16.31
N VAL A 162 -7.13 -17.00 16.88
CA VAL A 162 -6.20 -15.87 16.94
C VAL A 162 -5.12 -16.17 17.96
N VAL A 163 -3.88 -16.39 17.51
CA VAL A 163 -2.74 -16.66 18.39
C VAL A 163 -1.83 -15.46 18.57
N GLY A 164 -2.01 -14.43 17.76
CA GLY A 164 -1.23 -13.19 17.85
C GLY A 164 -1.97 -11.97 17.30
N ILE A 165 -1.57 -10.81 17.81
CA ILE A 165 -1.99 -9.51 17.30
C ILE A 165 -0.74 -8.76 16.88
N VAL A 166 -0.74 -8.26 15.66
CA VAL A 166 0.40 -7.57 15.05
C VAL A 166 0.03 -6.13 14.71
N SER A 167 0.98 -5.22 14.90
CA SER A 167 0.86 -3.88 14.34
C SER A 167 1.38 -3.94 12.91
N PRO A 168 0.53 -3.70 11.91
CA PRO A 168 0.98 -3.71 10.53
C PRO A 168 2.04 -2.64 10.33
N GLY A 169 3.06 -2.97 9.55
CA GLY A 169 4.00 -1.98 9.05
C GLY A 169 3.27 -0.96 8.17
N PRO A 170 3.93 0.13 7.82
CA PRO A 170 3.32 1.24 7.07
C PRO A 170 2.76 0.82 5.70
N ASP A 171 3.04 -0.39 5.26
CA ASP A 171 2.73 -0.89 3.92
C ASP A 171 1.96 -2.22 3.90
N ALA A 172 1.15 -2.45 4.89
CA ALA A 172 0.36 -3.69 4.99
C ALA A 172 -0.71 -3.88 3.88
N GLY A 173 -0.72 -3.05 2.85
CA GLY A 173 -1.73 -3.10 1.78
C GLY A 173 -3.14 -2.78 2.26
N LEU A 174 -3.26 -2.29 3.47
CA LEU A 174 -4.53 -1.95 4.11
C LEU A 174 -4.95 -0.56 3.62
N ASP A 175 -5.79 -0.55 2.61
CA ASP A 175 -6.52 0.66 2.27
C ASP A 175 -7.80 0.78 3.12
N SER A 176 -8.49 1.89 3.00
CA SER A 176 -9.74 2.14 3.71
C SER A 176 -10.89 1.20 3.30
N SER A 177 -10.69 0.33 2.30
CA SER A 177 -11.68 -0.64 1.82
C SER A 177 -11.56 -2.00 2.49
N THR A 178 -10.42 -2.27 3.17
CA THR A 178 -10.21 -3.51 3.91
C THR A 178 -10.50 -3.34 5.40
N GLY A 179 -11.08 -4.36 6.01
CA GLY A 179 -11.35 -4.40 7.47
C GLY A 179 -10.13 -4.77 8.30
N GLY A 180 -8.98 -5.00 7.67
CA GLY A 180 -7.74 -5.41 8.30
C GLY A 180 -7.09 -6.60 7.60
N ALA A 181 -6.06 -7.17 8.23
CA ALA A 181 -5.31 -8.31 7.70
C ALA A 181 -5.31 -9.50 8.66
N VAL A 182 -5.26 -10.69 8.06
CA VAL A 182 -5.07 -11.97 8.70
C VAL A 182 -3.78 -12.58 8.17
N TYR A 183 -2.94 -13.05 9.05
CA TYR A 183 -1.65 -13.64 8.73
C TYR A 183 -1.64 -15.11 9.16
N ALA A 184 -1.19 -15.98 8.28
CA ALA A 184 -1.22 -17.42 8.50
C ALA A 184 -0.01 -18.11 7.86
N THR A 185 0.22 -19.38 8.17
CA THR A 185 1.12 -20.21 7.38
C THR A 185 0.51 -20.48 6.00
N VAL A 186 1.33 -20.81 5.01
CA VAL A 186 0.85 -21.11 3.64
C VAL A 186 -0.16 -22.28 3.66
N ASP A 187 0.09 -23.31 4.48
CA ASP A 187 -0.84 -24.43 4.66
C ASP A 187 -2.19 -23.96 5.22
N GLN A 188 -2.18 -23.03 6.17
CA GLN A 188 -3.40 -22.46 6.73
C GLN A 188 -4.12 -21.56 5.73
N LEU A 189 -3.38 -20.78 4.90
CA LEU A 189 -3.96 -20.02 3.80
C LEU A 189 -4.68 -20.93 2.81
N ALA A 190 -4.04 -22.05 2.42
CA ALA A 190 -4.65 -23.07 1.56
C ALA A 190 -5.91 -23.68 2.21
N ALA A 191 -5.86 -24.00 3.52
CA ALA A 191 -7.02 -24.51 4.25
C ALA A 191 -8.18 -23.50 4.34
N MET A 192 -7.89 -22.19 4.27
CA MET A 192 -8.88 -21.12 4.18
C MET A 192 -9.41 -20.88 2.76
N GLY A 193 -8.93 -21.68 1.78
CA GLY A 193 -9.28 -21.53 0.37
C GLY A 193 -8.57 -20.36 -0.31
N ALA A 194 -7.58 -19.76 0.33
CA ALA A 194 -6.78 -18.71 -0.30
C ALA A 194 -5.90 -19.31 -1.41
N ARG A 195 -5.65 -18.52 -2.45
CA ARG A 195 -4.75 -18.92 -3.54
C ARG A 195 -3.34 -19.12 -3.04
N THR A 196 -2.71 -20.22 -3.44
CA THR A 196 -1.34 -20.58 -3.08
C THR A 196 -0.32 -20.17 -4.14
N ALA A 197 -0.74 -19.61 -5.27
CA ALA A 197 0.16 -18.95 -6.20
C ALA A 197 0.69 -17.64 -5.58
N TYR A 198 1.93 -17.34 -5.85
CA TYR A 198 2.52 -16.10 -5.37
C TYR A 198 1.83 -14.88 -5.94
N HIS A 199 1.47 -13.95 -5.08
CA HIS A 199 0.93 -12.65 -5.45
C HIS A 199 2.02 -11.73 -5.98
N ARG A 200 3.27 -11.94 -5.53
CA ARG A 200 4.44 -11.16 -5.94
C ARG A 200 5.72 -11.95 -5.66
N LEU A 201 6.73 -11.78 -6.52
CA LEU A 201 8.07 -12.26 -6.23
C LEU A 201 9.02 -11.06 -6.12
N TYR A 202 9.94 -11.16 -5.19
CA TYR A 202 11.01 -10.19 -4.94
C TYR A 202 12.33 -10.87 -5.24
N VAL A 203 13.16 -10.26 -6.08
CA VAL A 203 14.45 -10.80 -6.53
C VAL A 203 15.55 -9.85 -6.08
N ASP A 204 16.50 -10.40 -5.34
CA ASP A 204 17.69 -9.67 -4.89
C ASP A 204 18.85 -10.03 -5.82
N ALA A 205 19.62 -9.05 -6.28
CA ALA A 205 20.80 -9.23 -7.13
C ALA A 205 22.03 -9.61 -6.31
N GLU A 206 22.94 -10.35 -6.93
CA GLU A 206 24.30 -10.48 -6.41
C GLU A 206 25.06 -9.13 -6.49
N PRO A 207 26.02 -8.88 -5.59
CA PRO A 207 26.80 -7.66 -5.61
C PRO A 207 27.52 -7.45 -6.95
N GLY A 208 27.26 -6.31 -7.60
CA GLY A 208 27.90 -5.94 -8.86
C GLY A 208 27.11 -6.29 -10.12
N VAL A 209 25.98 -6.94 -10.00
CA VAL A 209 25.07 -7.19 -11.12
C VAL A 209 24.26 -5.92 -11.42
N SER A 210 24.12 -5.60 -12.70
CA SER A 210 23.30 -4.49 -13.17
C SER A 210 21.81 -4.82 -13.00
N THR A 211 21.04 -3.91 -12.42
CA THR A 211 19.57 -4.08 -12.27
C THR A 211 18.89 -4.30 -13.62
N GLY A 212 19.37 -3.66 -14.70
CA GLY A 212 18.81 -3.83 -16.04
C GLY A 212 19.01 -5.23 -16.61
N ASP A 213 20.19 -5.81 -16.41
CA ASP A 213 20.49 -7.18 -16.83
C ASP A 213 19.67 -8.18 -16.02
N LEU A 214 19.62 -8.01 -14.69
CA LEU A 214 18.79 -8.81 -13.80
C LEU A 214 17.30 -8.81 -14.24
N VAL A 215 16.72 -7.63 -14.45
CA VAL A 215 15.30 -7.51 -14.89
C VAL A 215 15.09 -8.26 -16.19
N SER A 216 16.01 -8.14 -17.15
CA SER A 216 15.90 -8.80 -18.47
C SER A 216 15.94 -10.32 -18.37
N GLU A 217 16.80 -10.87 -17.52
CA GLU A 217 16.91 -12.32 -17.31
C GLU A 217 15.71 -12.88 -16.55
N VAL A 218 15.27 -12.20 -15.49
CA VAL A 218 14.06 -12.54 -14.74
C VAL A 218 12.83 -12.50 -15.65
N GLU A 219 12.72 -11.48 -16.52
CA GLU A 219 11.63 -11.33 -17.48
C GLU A 219 11.53 -12.52 -18.43
N GLN A 220 12.65 -13.02 -18.95
CA GLN A 220 12.67 -14.19 -19.84
C GLN A 220 12.09 -15.44 -19.16
N VAL A 221 12.48 -15.71 -17.92
CA VAL A 221 11.99 -16.87 -17.16
C VAL A 221 10.50 -16.72 -16.83
N VAL A 222 10.10 -15.54 -16.37
CA VAL A 222 8.72 -15.26 -15.98
C VAL A 222 7.79 -15.29 -17.19
N HIS A 223 8.19 -14.68 -18.31
CA HIS A 223 7.37 -14.64 -19.53
C HIS A 223 7.21 -16.02 -20.20
N ALA A 224 8.10 -16.96 -19.94
CA ALA A 224 7.91 -18.36 -20.37
C ALA A 224 6.71 -19.03 -19.67
N VAL A 225 6.29 -18.55 -18.50
CA VAL A 225 5.16 -19.07 -17.71
C VAL A 225 3.96 -18.15 -17.79
N GLN A 226 4.19 -16.86 -17.66
CA GLN A 226 3.17 -15.79 -17.73
C GLN A 226 3.64 -14.66 -18.63
N PRO A 227 3.32 -14.69 -19.92
CA PRO A 227 3.76 -13.65 -20.88
C PRO A 227 3.25 -12.24 -20.54
N ALA A 228 2.15 -12.13 -19.82
CA ALA A 228 1.56 -10.85 -19.42
C ALA A 228 1.97 -10.38 -17.99
N ALA A 229 2.82 -11.14 -17.31
CA ALA A 229 3.38 -10.69 -16.04
C ALA A 229 4.30 -9.48 -16.25
N SER A 230 4.38 -8.62 -15.26
CA SER A 230 5.27 -7.45 -15.29
C SER A 230 6.49 -7.70 -14.42
N VAL A 231 7.67 -7.46 -14.96
CA VAL A 231 8.91 -7.44 -14.19
C VAL A 231 9.44 -6.02 -14.21
N VAL A 232 9.66 -5.45 -13.05
CA VAL A 232 10.10 -4.06 -12.91
C VAL A 232 11.24 -3.96 -11.91
N ASP A 233 12.11 -2.97 -12.09
CA ASP A 233 13.12 -2.64 -11.10
C ASP A 233 12.50 -2.04 -9.83
N ALA A 234 13.28 -2.02 -8.75
CA ALA A 234 12.84 -1.55 -7.43
C ALA A 234 12.33 -0.10 -7.46
N ASP A 235 12.99 0.81 -8.18
CA ASP A 235 12.59 2.22 -8.22
C ASP A 235 11.25 2.40 -8.95
N THR A 236 11.06 1.67 -10.04
CA THR A 236 9.78 1.62 -10.76
C THR A 236 8.68 1.00 -9.89
N ALA A 237 8.96 -0.08 -9.17
CA ALA A 237 8.02 -0.70 -8.25
C ALA A 237 7.61 0.25 -7.11
N VAL A 238 8.57 0.98 -6.52
CA VAL A 238 8.33 2.03 -5.52
C VAL A 238 7.42 3.12 -6.08
N ALA A 239 7.73 3.61 -7.29
CA ALA A 239 6.94 4.66 -7.92
C ALA A 239 5.50 4.22 -8.20
N GLN A 240 5.31 3.00 -8.72
CA GLN A 240 3.99 2.41 -8.98
C GLN A 240 3.19 2.24 -7.67
N ARG A 241 3.84 1.74 -6.63
CA ARG A 241 3.19 1.52 -5.32
C ARG A 241 2.83 2.84 -4.65
N ALA A 242 3.71 3.83 -4.67
CA ALA A 242 3.43 5.17 -4.18
C ALA A 242 2.26 5.81 -4.95
N ALA A 243 2.20 5.65 -6.28
CA ALA A 243 1.09 6.15 -7.10
C ALA A 243 -0.23 5.43 -6.78
N ALA A 244 -0.20 4.11 -6.57
CA ALA A 244 -1.39 3.34 -6.17
C ALA A 244 -1.93 3.77 -4.79
N SER A 245 -1.05 4.01 -3.83
CA SER A 245 -1.41 4.51 -2.50
C SER A 245 -1.96 5.94 -2.53
N GLN A 246 -1.52 6.77 -3.50
CA GLN A 246 -2.08 8.11 -3.72
C GLN A 246 -3.53 8.08 -4.21
N SER A 247 -3.97 7.02 -4.87
CA SER A 247 -5.36 6.92 -5.32
C SER A 247 -6.36 6.86 -4.15
N GLY A 248 -5.97 6.35 -2.99
CA GLY A 248 -6.75 6.43 -1.74
C GLY A 248 -6.71 7.81 -1.06
N GLY A 249 -5.62 8.57 -1.25
CA GLY A 249 -5.43 9.93 -0.72
C GLY A 249 -5.93 11.06 -1.65
N THR A 250 -6.53 10.71 -2.79
CA THR A 250 -6.94 11.67 -3.83
C THR A 250 -7.88 12.76 -3.34
N MET A 251 -8.66 12.52 -2.29
CA MET A 251 -9.58 13.54 -1.77
C MET A 251 -8.83 14.74 -1.17
N ILE A 252 -7.77 14.50 -0.40
CA ILE A 252 -6.94 15.56 0.20
C ILE A 252 -6.10 16.24 -0.88
N ALA A 253 -5.46 15.48 -1.76
CA ALA A 253 -4.67 16.02 -2.87
C ALA A 253 -5.55 16.81 -3.85
N THR A 254 -6.76 16.36 -4.15
CA THR A 254 -7.73 17.07 -5.00
C THR A 254 -8.21 18.36 -4.34
N LEU A 255 -8.51 18.33 -3.03
CA LEU A 255 -8.87 19.54 -2.29
C LEU A 255 -7.72 20.55 -2.25
N LEU A 256 -6.47 20.10 -2.04
CA LEU A 256 -5.30 20.98 -2.08
C LEU A 256 -5.06 21.55 -3.47
N ASN A 257 -5.19 20.74 -4.52
CA ASN A 257 -5.05 21.19 -5.92
C ASN A 257 -6.16 22.15 -6.36
N LEU A 258 -7.37 22.05 -5.81
CA LEU A 258 -8.47 23.00 -6.04
C LEU A 258 -8.29 24.29 -5.22
N LEU A 259 -7.73 24.20 -4.01
CA LEU A 259 -7.57 25.34 -3.13
C LEU A 259 -6.45 26.27 -3.60
N ALA A 260 -5.35 25.72 -4.13
CA ALA A 260 -4.20 26.50 -4.58
C ALA A 260 -4.54 27.54 -5.66
N PRO A 261 -5.23 27.23 -6.77
CA PRO A 261 -5.63 28.24 -7.77
C PRO A 261 -6.65 29.23 -7.21
N VAL A 262 -7.55 28.84 -6.33
CA VAL A 262 -8.50 29.76 -5.69
C VAL A 262 -7.76 30.79 -4.83
N CYS A 263 -6.80 30.35 -4.03
CA CYS A 263 -5.96 31.25 -3.24
C CYS A 263 -5.14 32.19 -4.12
N ALA A 264 -4.60 31.70 -5.25
CA ALA A 264 -3.85 32.53 -6.20
C ALA A 264 -4.75 33.61 -6.83
N VAL A 265 -5.96 33.27 -7.26
CA VAL A 265 -6.96 34.22 -7.81
C VAL A 265 -7.37 35.27 -6.79
N VAL A 266 -7.68 34.87 -5.57
CA VAL A 266 -8.04 35.79 -4.48
C VAL A 266 -6.87 36.75 -4.20
N SER A 267 -5.64 36.25 -4.14
CA SER A 267 -4.45 37.08 -3.95
C SER A 267 -4.26 38.08 -5.09
N ALA A 268 -4.45 37.66 -6.34
CA ALA A 268 -4.35 38.53 -7.51
C ALA A 268 -5.41 39.64 -7.48
N ILE A 269 -6.66 39.31 -7.08
CA ILE A 269 -7.75 40.31 -6.94
C ILE A 269 -7.42 41.32 -5.83
N VAL A 270 -6.90 40.87 -4.69
CA VAL A 270 -6.52 41.74 -3.58
C VAL A 270 -5.38 42.66 -3.99
N ILE A 271 -4.38 42.17 -4.69
CA ILE A 271 -3.26 42.98 -5.22
C ILE A 271 -3.80 43.99 -6.22
N ALA A 272 -4.62 43.60 -7.20
CA ALA A 272 -5.18 44.46 -8.22
C ALA A 272 -6.04 45.58 -7.62
N THR A 273 -6.94 45.24 -6.67
CA THR A 273 -7.80 46.23 -6.00
C THR A 273 -7.00 47.21 -5.15
N THR A 274 -5.94 46.75 -4.48
CA THR A 274 -5.06 47.59 -3.69
C THR A 274 -4.28 48.58 -4.60
N PHE A 275 -3.75 48.07 -5.72
CA PHE A 275 -3.03 48.90 -6.71
C PHE A 275 -3.95 49.95 -7.36
N THR A 276 -5.14 49.55 -7.78
CA THR A 276 -6.12 50.46 -8.39
C THR A 276 -6.52 51.57 -7.40
N ALA A 277 -6.71 51.20 -6.12
CA ALA A 277 -7.05 52.19 -5.07
C ALA A 277 -5.87 53.17 -4.80
N LEU A 278 -4.60 52.76 -4.99
CA LEU A 278 -3.41 53.58 -4.83
C LEU A 278 -3.26 54.54 -5.99
N VAL A 279 -3.45 54.04 -7.23
CA VAL A 279 -3.31 54.90 -8.47
C VAL A 279 -4.44 55.90 -8.59
N ALA A 280 -5.67 55.61 -8.20
CA ALA A 280 -6.80 56.49 -8.23
C ALA A 280 -6.69 57.72 -7.28
N ARG A 281 -5.63 57.75 -6.43
CA ARG A 281 -5.39 58.83 -5.45
C ARG A 281 -4.22 59.76 -5.84
N GLN A 282 -3.52 59.50 -6.96
CA GLN A 282 -2.58 60.43 -7.57
C GLN A 282 -3.28 61.32 -8.60
#